data_f4d3bb3ba29153c0e5b5d3df506c8830
#
_entry.id   f4d3bb3ba29153c0e5b5d3df506c8830
#
_cell.length_a   1.000
_cell.length_b   1.000
_cell.length_c   1.000
_cell.angle_alpha   90.00
_cell.angle_beta   90.00
_cell.angle_gamma   90.00
#
_symmetry.space_group_name_H-M   'P 1'
#
loop_
_entity.id
_entity.type
_entity.pdbx_description
1 polymer ?
#
loop_
_entity_poly.entity_id
_entity_poly.type
_entity_poly.pdbx_seq_one_letter_code
_entity_poly.pdbx_strand_id
1 'polypeptide(L)'
;MTVCEQLGLNDGDYTLGGQPVKVKGNLATLHDGTIAGSATNLMDCVRFVVKKVGLPFETAVMCASENPAKEIGIFHEVGSISAGKKADFLLLDKDLNIVSVYVDGKEITC
;
A
#
# COMPACT_ATOMS: atom_id res chain seq x y z
N MET A 1 6.05 -3.77 -8.07
CA MET A 1 6.27 -2.63 -7.17
C MET A 1 5.35 -1.47 -7.50
N THR A 2 4.88 -0.80 -6.49
CA THR A 2 3.99 0.35 -6.67
C THR A 2 4.76 1.58 -7.10
N VAL A 3 4.20 2.36 -8.01
CA VAL A 3 4.77 3.62 -8.45
C VAL A 3 4.29 4.71 -7.51
N CYS A 4 5.10 5.02 -6.50
CA CYS A 4 4.71 5.94 -5.44
C CYS A 4 4.42 7.35 -5.95
N GLU A 5 5.08 7.76 -7.02
CA GLU A 5 4.88 9.10 -7.57
C GLU A 5 3.47 9.31 -8.13
N GLN A 6 2.82 8.24 -8.58
CA GLN A 6 1.47 8.30 -9.13
C GLN A 6 0.39 7.87 -8.15
N LEU A 7 0.79 7.41 -6.98
CA LEU A 7 -0.15 6.93 -5.98
C LEU A 7 -0.97 8.08 -5.42
N GLY A 8 -2.28 7.94 -5.48
CA GLY A 8 -3.20 8.96 -4.97
C GLY A 8 -3.39 10.16 -5.88
N LEU A 9 -2.80 10.17 -7.07
CA LEU A 9 -2.99 11.24 -8.05
C LEU A 9 -4.27 11.02 -8.85
N ASN A 10 -4.84 12.11 -9.33
CA ASN A 10 -5.96 12.05 -10.28
C ASN A 10 -5.47 11.53 -11.63
N ASP A 11 -6.42 11.05 -12.44
CA ASP A 11 -6.11 10.67 -13.81
C ASP A 11 -5.46 11.84 -14.55
N GLY A 12 -4.47 11.57 -15.36
CA GLY A 12 -3.78 12.61 -16.10
C GLY A 12 -2.40 12.17 -16.57
N ASP A 13 -1.65 13.18 -17.04
CA ASP A 13 -0.30 12.97 -17.55
C ASP A 13 0.72 13.42 -16.50
N TYR A 14 1.70 12.54 -16.23
CA TYR A 14 2.75 12.76 -15.25
C TYR A 14 4.08 12.29 -15.81
N THR A 15 5.14 12.36 -15.00
CA THR A 15 6.45 11.80 -15.35
C THR A 15 6.88 10.78 -14.32
N LEU A 16 7.59 9.75 -14.77
CA LEU A 16 8.15 8.71 -13.91
C LEU A 16 9.58 8.43 -14.39
N GLY A 17 10.57 8.74 -13.54
CA GLY A 17 11.98 8.55 -13.91
C GLY A 17 12.36 9.31 -15.16
N GLY A 18 11.78 10.48 -15.38
CA GLY A 18 12.02 11.30 -16.56
C GLY A 18 11.23 10.91 -17.80
N GLN A 19 10.43 9.83 -17.75
CA GLN A 19 9.57 9.41 -18.85
C GLN A 19 8.13 9.87 -18.62
N PRO A 20 7.44 10.41 -19.66
CA PRO A 20 6.05 10.77 -19.52
C PRO A 20 5.18 9.53 -19.37
N VAL A 21 4.26 9.57 -18.42
CA VAL A 21 3.31 8.49 -18.15
C VAL A 21 1.91 9.06 -18.07
N LYS A 22 0.92 8.20 -18.33
CA LYS A 22 -0.49 8.53 -18.20
C LYS A 22 -1.09 7.67 -17.10
N VAL A 23 -1.72 8.30 -16.13
CA VAL A 23 -2.42 7.60 -15.04
C VAL A 23 -3.90 7.56 -15.34
N LYS A 24 -4.48 6.36 -15.31
CA LYS A 24 -5.92 6.16 -15.44
C LYS A 24 -6.34 5.08 -14.46
N GLY A 25 -7.15 5.45 -13.49
CA GLY A 25 -7.55 4.54 -12.42
C GLY A 25 -6.34 4.06 -11.62
N ASN A 26 -6.12 2.76 -11.59
CA ASN A 26 -5.02 2.13 -10.84
C ASN A 26 -3.82 1.78 -11.72
N LEU A 27 -3.73 2.32 -12.92
CA LEU A 27 -2.70 1.94 -13.87
C LEU A 27 -1.96 3.17 -14.40
N ALA A 28 -0.64 3.10 -14.38
CA ALA A 28 0.23 4.09 -15.01
C ALA A 28 0.84 3.47 -16.26
N THR A 29 0.68 4.13 -17.40
CA THR A 29 1.18 3.64 -18.68
C THR A 29 2.05 4.70 -19.35
N LEU A 30 2.99 4.25 -20.18
CA LEU A 30 3.69 5.13 -21.09
C LEU A 30 2.72 5.56 -22.22
N HIS A 31 3.08 6.62 -22.95
CA HIS A 31 2.21 7.14 -24.00
C HIS A 31 1.99 6.15 -25.15
N ASP A 32 2.86 5.16 -25.30
CA ASP A 32 2.70 4.09 -26.30
C ASP A 32 1.80 2.94 -25.81
N GLY A 33 1.26 3.03 -24.59
CA GLY A 33 0.40 2.02 -24.02
C GLY A 33 1.11 0.97 -23.17
N THR A 34 2.45 1.00 -23.10
CA THR A 34 3.20 0.08 -22.25
C THR A 34 2.92 0.37 -20.77
N ILE A 35 2.68 -0.68 -19.97
CA ILE A 35 2.43 -0.53 -18.54
C ILE A 35 3.72 -0.06 -17.87
N ALA A 36 3.66 1.13 -17.23
CA ALA A 36 4.78 1.67 -16.48
C ALA A 36 4.77 1.16 -15.03
N GLY A 37 3.58 0.92 -14.46
CA GLY A 37 3.46 0.41 -13.12
C GLY A 37 2.04 0.47 -12.60
N SER A 38 1.87 0.02 -11.35
CA SER A 38 0.60 0.11 -10.64
C SER A 38 0.49 1.44 -9.92
N ALA A 39 -0.68 2.07 -10.00
CA ALA A 39 -1.00 3.28 -9.25
C ALA A 39 -1.96 2.97 -8.09
N THR A 40 -2.07 1.71 -7.69
CA THR A 40 -2.86 1.29 -6.54
C THR A 40 -2.00 1.27 -5.28
N ASN A 41 -2.64 1.30 -4.10
CA ASN A 41 -1.92 1.21 -2.83
C ASN A 41 -2.06 -0.19 -2.22
N LEU A 42 -1.21 -0.48 -1.23
CA LEU A 42 -1.18 -1.79 -0.59
C LEU A 42 -2.50 -2.12 0.13
N MET A 43 -3.13 -1.11 0.75
CA MET A 43 -4.39 -1.34 1.45
C MET A 43 -5.52 -1.75 0.50
N ASP A 44 -5.54 -1.19 -0.72
CA ASP A 44 -6.50 -1.61 -1.74
C ASP A 44 -6.26 -3.07 -2.15
N CYS A 45 -5.01 -3.50 -2.21
CA CYS A 45 -4.67 -4.90 -2.48
C CYS A 45 -5.19 -5.81 -1.36
N VAL A 46 -5.01 -5.41 -0.10
CA VAL A 46 -5.51 -6.17 1.05
C VAL A 46 -7.04 -6.29 0.98
N ARG A 47 -7.75 -5.18 0.72
CA ARG A 47 -9.21 -5.20 0.57
C ARG A 47 -9.66 -6.13 -0.54
N PHE A 48 -8.99 -6.07 -1.69
CA PHE A 48 -9.31 -6.90 -2.83
C PHE A 48 -9.18 -8.38 -2.49
N VAL A 49 -8.07 -8.77 -1.87
CA VAL A 49 -7.80 -10.16 -1.51
C VAL A 49 -8.82 -10.69 -0.51
N VAL A 50 -9.19 -9.88 0.47
CA VAL A 50 -10.17 -10.28 1.49
C VAL A 50 -11.58 -10.34 0.90
N LYS A 51 -12.00 -9.30 0.17
CA LYS A 51 -13.39 -9.16 -0.29
C LYS A 51 -13.70 -9.90 -1.57
N LYS A 52 -12.76 -10.02 -2.49
CA LYS A 52 -12.98 -10.62 -3.81
C LYS A 52 -12.40 -12.02 -3.94
N VAL A 53 -11.22 -12.25 -3.37
CA VAL A 53 -10.56 -13.57 -3.44
C VAL A 53 -11.04 -14.46 -2.30
N GLY A 54 -11.37 -13.87 -1.15
CA GLY A 54 -11.92 -14.62 -0.01
C GLY A 54 -10.90 -15.13 0.98
N LEU A 55 -9.67 -14.60 0.98
CA LEU A 55 -8.68 -14.96 1.99
C LEU A 55 -9.09 -14.42 3.38
N PRO A 56 -8.74 -15.15 4.46
CA PRO A 56 -8.92 -14.62 5.81
C PRO A 56 -8.18 -13.30 5.99
N PHE A 57 -8.76 -12.38 6.76
CA PHE A 57 -8.17 -11.07 7.01
C PHE A 57 -6.76 -11.19 7.60
N GLU A 58 -6.58 -12.06 8.59
CA GLU A 58 -5.30 -12.27 9.25
C GLU A 58 -4.21 -12.70 8.25
N THR A 59 -4.56 -13.59 7.33
CA THR A 59 -3.62 -14.06 6.30
C THR A 59 -3.22 -12.94 5.36
N ALA A 60 -4.18 -12.12 4.93
CA ALA A 60 -3.91 -10.99 4.05
C ALA A 60 -3.00 -9.97 4.73
N VAL A 61 -3.24 -9.67 6.00
CA VAL A 61 -2.41 -8.74 6.78
C VAL A 61 -1.00 -9.29 6.96
N MET A 62 -0.85 -10.58 7.24
CA MET A 62 0.48 -11.21 7.33
C MET A 62 1.26 -11.07 6.04
N CYS A 63 0.61 -11.30 4.90
CA CYS A 63 1.26 -11.16 3.59
C CYS A 63 1.68 -9.72 3.30
N ALA A 64 0.99 -8.75 3.86
CA ALA A 64 1.28 -7.34 3.64
C ALA A 64 2.24 -6.72 4.66
N SER A 65 2.47 -7.37 5.79
CA SER A 65 3.23 -6.80 6.91
C SER A 65 4.32 -7.71 7.42
N GLU A 66 3.95 -8.83 8.04
CA GLU A 66 4.90 -9.70 8.73
C GLU A 66 5.85 -10.39 7.76
N ASN A 67 5.31 -11.00 6.71
CA ASN A 67 6.14 -11.75 5.76
C ASN A 67 7.17 -10.86 5.05
N PRO A 68 6.79 -9.67 4.50
CA PRO A 68 7.78 -8.78 3.93
C PRO A 68 8.83 -8.30 4.93
N ALA A 69 8.43 -8.01 6.17
CA ALA A 69 9.36 -7.57 7.21
C ALA A 69 10.39 -8.65 7.55
N LYS A 70 9.94 -9.89 7.62
CA LYS A 70 10.84 -11.03 7.85
C LYS A 70 11.81 -11.24 6.68
N GLU A 71 11.30 -11.08 5.47
CA GLU A 71 12.11 -11.32 4.25
C GLU A 71 13.27 -10.34 4.14
N ILE A 72 13.07 -9.08 4.51
CA ILE A 72 14.13 -8.07 4.46
C ILE A 72 14.85 -7.88 5.81
N GLY A 73 14.52 -8.68 6.82
CA GLY A 73 15.25 -8.72 8.08
C GLY A 73 14.93 -7.61 9.07
N ILE A 74 13.77 -6.97 8.97
CA ILE A 74 13.38 -5.87 9.88
C ILE A 74 12.18 -6.21 10.78
N PHE A 75 11.80 -7.49 10.86
CA PHE A 75 10.64 -7.89 11.67
C PHE A 75 10.79 -7.55 13.15
N HIS A 76 12.02 -7.43 13.64
CA HIS A 76 12.26 -7.02 15.03
C HIS A 76 11.85 -5.58 15.32
N GLU A 77 11.67 -4.75 14.29
CA GLU A 77 11.27 -3.34 14.43
C GLU A 77 9.85 -3.07 13.97
N VAL A 78 9.38 -3.77 12.95
CA VAL A 78 8.09 -3.52 12.29
C VAL A 78 7.42 -4.84 11.87
N GLY A 79 6.22 -4.76 11.34
CA GLY A 79 5.52 -5.91 10.77
C GLY A 79 4.48 -6.54 11.70
N SER A 80 4.47 -6.16 12.96
CA SER A 80 3.44 -6.55 13.92
C SER A 80 3.36 -5.54 15.06
N ILE A 81 2.28 -5.60 15.83
CA ILE A 81 2.11 -4.75 17.00
C ILE A 81 2.61 -5.52 18.20
N SER A 82 3.78 -5.16 18.70
CA SER A 82 4.41 -5.81 19.85
C SER A 82 5.24 -4.81 20.63
N ALA A 83 5.44 -5.07 21.92
CA ALA A 83 6.28 -4.22 22.77
C ALA A 83 7.69 -4.15 22.19
N GLY A 84 8.27 -2.97 22.12
CA GLY A 84 9.61 -2.74 21.60
C GLY A 84 9.68 -2.48 20.10
N LYS A 85 8.58 -2.62 19.37
CA LYS A 85 8.52 -2.30 17.95
C LYS A 85 8.03 -0.88 17.71
N LYS A 86 8.31 -0.35 16.51
CA LYS A 86 7.83 0.97 16.12
C LYS A 86 6.30 1.00 16.14
N ALA A 87 5.75 2.12 16.60
CA ALA A 87 4.30 2.31 16.64
C ALA A 87 3.78 2.81 15.28
N ASP A 88 3.95 1.98 14.26
CA ASP A 88 3.48 2.21 12.90
C ASP A 88 2.28 1.30 12.66
N PHE A 89 1.07 1.85 12.66
CA PHE A 89 -0.13 1.03 12.50
C PHE A 89 -1.28 1.83 11.91
N LEU A 90 -2.28 1.08 11.45
CA LEU A 90 -3.50 1.64 10.90
C LEU A 90 -4.69 1.25 11.79
N LEU A 91 -5.64 2.16 11.94
CA LEU A 91 -6.96 1.84 12.45
C LEU A 91 -7.91 1.71 11.26
N LEU A 92 -8.60 0.59 11.21
CA LEU A 92 -9.53 0.28 10.13
C LEU A 92 -10.93 0.11 10.69
N ASP A 93 -11.95 0.43 9.88
CA ASP A 93 -13.32 0.10 10.22
C ASP A 93 -13.64 -1.35 9.78
N LYS A 94 -14.88 -1.79 9.99
CA LYS A 94 -15.30 -3.15 9.64
C LYS A 94 -15.28 -3.43 8.14
N ASP A 95 -15.31 -2.38 7.31
CA ASP A 95 -15.25 -2.49 5.85
C ASP A 95 -13.82 -2.34 5.33
N LEU A 96 -12.83 -2.32 6.23
CA LEU A 96 -11.41 -2.18 5.93
C LEU A 96 -11.05 -0.82 5.33
N ASN A 97 -11.83 0.21 5.66
CA ASN A 97 -11.46 1.58 5.32
C ASN A 97 -10.52 2.14 6.38
N ILE A 98 -9.57 2.95 5.96
CA ILE A 98 -8.60 3.55 6.88
C ILE A 98 -9.27 4.66 7.67
N VAL A 99 -9.31 4.51 9.00
CA VAL A 99 -9.82 5.54 9.92
C VAL A 99 -8.69 6.46 10.35
N SER A 100 -7.54 5.90 10.69
CA SER A 100 -6.38 6.67 11.14
C SER A 100 -5.09 5.94 10.78
N VAL A 101 -4.03 6.73 10.61
CA VAL A 101 -2.67 6.22 10.32
C VAL A 101 -1.73 6.75 11.40
N TYR A 102 -0.93 5.87 11.97
CA TYR A 102 0.05 6.24 13.00
C TYR A 102 1.45 5.86 12.53
N VAL A 103 2.39 6.79 12.67
CA VAL A 103 3.81 6.57 12.42
C VAL A 103 4.58 7.05 13.64
N ASP A 104 5.41 6.18 14.20
CA ASP A 104 6.14 6.42 15.46
C ASP A 104 5.20 6.90 16.60
N GLY A 105 4.00 6.32 16.66
CA GLY A 105 3.01 6.65 17.67
C GLY A 105 2.27 7.96 17.47
N LYS A 106 2.50 8.64 16.34
CA LYS A 106 1.84 9.92 16.03
C LYS A 106 0.83 9.73 14.92
N GLU A 107 -0.37 10.26 15.12
CA GLU A 107 -1.39 10.24 14.07
C GLU A 107 -0.98 11.16 12.94
N ILE A 108 -1.08 10.63 11.71
CA ILE A 108 -0.78 11.37 10.50
C ILE A 108 -2.08 11.68 9.78
N THR A 109 -2.25 12.94 9.39
CA THR A 109 -3.36 13.36 8.52
C THR A 109 -2.83 13.55 7.12
N CYS A 110 -3.51 12.92 6.16
CA CYS A 110 -3.17 13.09 4.74
C CYS A 110 -4.13 14.08 4.10
#